data_39d4a8d2939346cd531874c1b20d133a
#
_entry.id   39d4a8d2939346cd531874c1b20d133a
#
_cell.length_a   1.000
_cell.length_b   1.000
_cell.length_c   1.000
_cell.angle_alpha   90.00
_cell.angle_beta   90.00
_cell.angle_gamma   90.00
#
_symmetry.space_group_name_H-M   'P 1'
#
loop_
_entity.id
_entity.type
_entity.pdbx_description
1 polymer ?
#
loop_
_entity_poly.entity_id
_entity_poly.type
_entity_poly.pdbx_seq_one_letter_code
_entity_poly.pdbx_strand_id
1 'polypeptide(L)'
;MKQQKVAFVCLHGSAKSLIAAQSFNRIAVQRNLPFRATTSGPEPDAQVAGNVVAGFKGRGIDVAQYKPTLVAADQLADADLIVSFACDAGRRFAPGKPEERWDECPAVSDDFDVAWGFITGRVEKLVARLAATRSLP
;
A
#
# COMPACT_ATOMS: atom_id res chain seq x y z
N MET A 1 -19.36 3.72 12.05
CA MET A 1 -18.73 3.78 10.73
C MET A 1 -17.96 2.50 10.48
N LYS A 2 -18.16 1.93 9.31
CA LYS A 2 -17.47 0.70 8.95
C LYS A 2 -15.99 0.96 8.66
N GLN A 3 -15.12 0.18 9.28
CA GLN A 3 -13.69 0.21 8.98
C GLN A 3 -13.42 -0.37 7.59
N GLN A 4 -12.37 0.12 6.95
CA GLN A 4 -11.84 -0.49 5.74
C GLN A 4 -10.37 -0.80 5.97
N LYS A 5 -10.01 -2.06 5.73
CA LYS A 5 -8.61 -2.51 5.85
C LYS A 5 -8.12 -2.91 4.47
N VAL A 6 -7.07 -2.23 4.01
CA VAL A 6 -6.47 -2.47 2.69
C VAL A 6 -5.06 -2.99 2.88
N ALA A 7 -4.74 -4.11 2.27
CA ALA A 7 -3.40 -4.68 2.28
C ALA A 7 -2.71 -4.37 0.95
N PHE A 8 -1.66 -3.55 1.00
CA PHE A 8 -0.82 -3.29 -0.17
C PHE A 8 0.35 -4.25 -0.16
N VAL A 9 0.57 -4.96 -1.26
CA VAL A 9 1.61 -5.99 -1.36
C VAL A 9 2.43 -5.77 -2.63
N CYS A 10 3.74 -5.65 -2.48
CA CYS A 10 4.67 -5.70 -3.60
C CYS A 10 5.76 -6.71 -3.26
N LEU A 11 6.63 -7.05 -4.22
CA LEU A 11 7.57 -8.16 -4.05
C LEU A 11 8.38 -8.05 -2.75
N HIS A 12 8.94 -6.89 -2.47
CA HIS A 12 9.80 -6.69 -1.30
C HIS A 12 9.11 -5.97 -0.13
N GLY A 13 7.88 -5.50 -0.32
CA GLY A 13 7.12 -4.83 0.74
C GLY A 13 7.74 -3.55 1.27
N SER A 14 8.63 -2.91 0.51
CA SER A 14 9.46 -1.81 1.01
C SER A 14 9.56 -0.62 0.08
N ALA A 15 8.85 -0.62 -1.04
CA ALA A 15 8.88 0.50 -1.99
C ALA A 15 7.47 0.88 -2.42
N LYS A 16 6.94 0.24 -3.47
CA LYS A 16 5.60 0.60 -4.00
C LYS A 16 4.51 0.45 -2.94
N SER A 17 4.47 -0.69 -2.25
CA SER A 17 3.45 -0.95 -1.23
C SER A 17 3.63 -0.03 -0.01
N LEU A 18 4.86 0.31 0.34
CA LEU A 18 5.14 1.22 1.45
C LEU A 18 4.64 2.63 1.12
N ILE A 19 4.92 3.13 -0.09
CA ILE A 19 4.40 4.43 -0.53
C ILE A 19 2.88 4.43 -0.47
N ALA A 20 2.25 3.37 -0.97
CA ALA A 20 0.79 3.27 -0.99
C ALA A 20 0.20 3.26 0.42
N ALA A 21 0.74 2.45 1.31
CA ALA A 21 0.23 2.33 2.68
C ALA A 21 0.41 3.64 3.46
N GLN A 22 1.57 4.27 3.36
CA GLN A 22 1.82 5.55 4.03
C GLN A 22 0.87 6.64 3.53
N SER A 23 0.67 6.71 2.22
CA SER A 23 -0.23 7.69 1.61
C SER A 23 -1.68 7.44 2.04
N PHE A 24 -2.12 6.18 1.99
CA PHE A 24 -3.47 5.78 2.37
C PHE A 24 -3.77 6.16 3.83
N ASN A 25 -2.87 5.79 4.74
CA ASN A 25 -3.07 6.07 6.17
C ASN A 25 -3.09 7.56 6.47
N ARG A 26 -2.23 8.34 5.80
CA ARG A 26 -2.20 9.79 5.97
C ARG A 26 -3.51 10.43 5.52
N ILE A 27 -3.99 10.05 4.34
CA ILE A 27 -5.25 10.59 3.81
C ILE A 27 -6.43 10.21 4.71
N ALA A 28 -6.45 8.98 5.19
CA ALA A 28 -7.51 8.51 6.08
C ALA A 28 -7.58 9.34 7.37
N VAL A 29 -6.41 9.62 7.96
CA VAL A 29 -6.34 10.48 9.16
C VAL A 29 -6.81 11.89 8.85
N GLN A 30 -6.33 12.48 7.76
CA GLN A 30 -6.71 13.85 7.37
C GLN A 30 -8.21 13.99 7.13
N ARG A 31 -8.84 12.96 6.60
CA ARG A 31 -10.28 12.96 6.30
C ARG A 31 -11.15 12.34 7.38
N ASN A 32 -10.55 11.98 8.51
CA ASN A 32 -11.26 11.38 9.65
C ASN A 32 -12.00 10.10 9.27
N LEU A 33 -11.35 9.25 8.46
CA LEU A 33 -11.94 8.00 8.02
C LEU A 33 -11.36 6.82 8.81
N PRO A 34 -12.19 5.84 9.22
CA PRO A 34 -11.72 4.67 9.97
C PRO A 34 -11.10 3.63 9.02
N PHE A 35 -10.19 4.06 8.17
CA PHE A 35 -9.51 3.23 7.18
C PHE A 35 -8.06 3.01 7.59
N ARG A 36 -7.54 1.82 7.32
CA ARG A 36 -6.16 1.49 7.64
C ARG A 36 -5.56 0.63 6.56
N ALA A 37 -4.30 0.89 6.24
CA ALA A 37 -3.55 0.11 5.27
C ALA A 37 -2.35 -0.56 5.93
N THR A 38 -2.01 -1.74 5.43
CA THR A 38 -0.79 -2.46 5.78
C THR A 38 0.06 -2.65 4.52
N THR A 39 1.33 -2.97 4.71
CA THR A 39 2.25 -3.26 3.62
C THR A 39 3.05 -4.51 3.95
N SER A 40 3.28 -5.36 2.93
CA SER A 40 4.04 -6.59 3.08
C SER A 40 4.54 -7.05 1.72
N GLY A 41 5.35 -8.09 1.70
CA GLY A 41 5.85 -8.67 0.46
C GLY A 41 6.26 -10.12 0.63
N PRO A 42 6.19 -10.92 -0.46
CA PRO A 42 6.62 -12.32 -0.41
C PRO A 42 8.13 -12.51 -0.24
N GLU A 43 8.93 -11.51 -0.58
CA GLU A 43 10.39 -11.54 -0.42
C GLU A 43 10.85 -10.25 0.23
N PRO A 44 10.54 -10.05 1.54
CA PRO A 44 10.81 -8.76 2.17
C PRO A 44 12.31 -8.50 2.29
N ASP A 45 12.69 -7.25 2.01
CA ASP A 45 14.06 -6.81 2.24
C ASP A 45 14.35 -6.73 3.73
N ALA A 46 15.62 -6.79 4.10
CA ALA A 46 16.03 -6.65 5.50
C ALA A 46 15.74 -5.24 6.00
N GLN A 47 15.82 -4.24 5.12
CA GLN A 47 15.54 -2.85 5.44
C GLN A 47 15.12 -2.11 4.18
N VAL A 48 14.57 -0.91 4.36
CA VAL A 48 14.16 -0.07 3.23
C VAL A 48 15.39 0.41 2.47
N ALA A 49 15.34 0.36 1.14
CA ALA A 49 16.45 0.79 0.30
C ALA A 49 16.75 2.28 0.50
N GLY A 50 18.03 2.66 0.35
CA GLY A 50 18.48 4.03 0.60
C GLY A 50 17.79 5.07 -0.26
N ASN A 51 17.53 4.76 -1.53
CA ASN A 51 16.83 5.69 -2.43
C ASN A 51 15.37 5.92 -2.00
N VAL A 52 14.73 4.91 -1.44
CA VAL A 52 13.36 5.01 -0.92
C VAL A 52 13.35 5.85 0.36
N VAL A 53 14.30 5.60 1.27
CA VAL A 53 14.44 6.40 2.49
C VAL A 53 14.63 7.87 2.14
N ALA A 54 15.53 8.15 1.19
CA ALA A 54 15.82 9.53 0.77
C ALA A 54 14.59 10.19 0.13
N GLY A 55 13.87 9.47 -0.71
CA GLY A 55 12.67 9.99 -1.35
C GLY A 55 11.57 10.35 -0.35
N PHE A 56 11.36 9.53 0.66
CA PHE A 56 10.40 9.84 1.73
C PHE A 56 10.88 11.02 2.58
N LYS A 57 12.19 11.05 2.90
CA LYS A 57 12.75 12.11 3.72
C LYS A 57 12.57 13.49 3.07
N GLY A 58 12.73 13.55 1.74
CA GLY A 58 12.49 14.78 0.99
C GLY A 58 11.05 15.29 1.11
N ARG A 59 10.12 14.45 1.56
CA ARG A 59 8.72 14.80 1.79
C ARG A 59 8.35 14.85 3.27
N GLY A 60 9.36 14.87 4.13
CA GLY A 60 9.16 14.99 5.58
C GLY A 60 8.71 13.70 6.26
N ILE A 61 8.92 12.55 5.63
CA ILE A 61 8.53 11.25 6.19
C ILE A 61 9.77 10.42 6.42
N ASP A 62 9.94 9.91 7.64
CA ASP A 62 11.07 9.05 8.01
C ASP A 62 10.63 7.59 8.01
N VAL A 63 11.18 6.80 7.09
CA VAL A 63 10.94 5.36 7.01
C VAL A 63 12.22 4.55 7.26
N ALA A 64 13.28 5.19 7.75
CA ALA A 64 14.58 4.53 7.93
C ALA A 64 14.50 3.36 8.91
N GLN A 65 13.62 3.43 9.90
CA GLN A 65 13.45 2.38 10.91
C GLN A 65 12.37 1.36 10.56
N TYR A 66 11.65 1.57 9.46
CA TYR A 66 10.62 0.63 9.06
C TYR A 66 11.24 -0.69 8.62
N LYS A 67 10.71 -1.81 9.14
CA LYS A 67 11.15 -3.14 8.74
C LYS A 67 10.13 -3.77 7.82
N PRO A 68 10.50 -4.07 6.56
CA PRO A 68 9.61 -4.79 5.66
C PRO A 68 9.16 -6.11 6.25
N THR A 69 7.90 -6.44 6.08
CA THR A 69 7.30 -7.63 6.66
C THR A 69 6.95 -8.66 5.61
N LEU A 70 7.06 -9.94 5.99
CA LEU A 70 6.66 -11.05 5.14
C LEU A 70 5.13 -11.07 5.01
N VAL A 71 4.64 -11.26 3.78
CA VAL A 71 3.21 -11.44 3.56
C VAL A 71 2.72 -12.67 4.32
N ALA A 72 1.56 -12.56 4.98
CA ALA A 72 0.97 -13.65 5.74
C ALA A 72 -0.49 -13.82 5.35
N ALA A 73 -0.92 -15.07 5.22
CA ALA A 73 -2.28 -15.38 4.79
C ALA A 73 -3.33 -14.83 5.77
N ASP A 74 -3.08 -14.90 7.07
CA ASP A 74 -4.00 -14.38 8.07
C ASP A 74 -4.12 -12.86 8.02
N GLN A 75 -3.03 -12.16 7.73
CA GLN A 75 -3.05 -10.71 7.53
C GLN A 75 -3.92 -10.33 6.32
N LEU A 76 -3.76 -11.05 5.22
CA LEU A 76 -4.55 -10.80 4.01
C LEU A 76 -6.02 -11.21 4.21
N ALA A 77 -6.26 -12.26 4.98
CA ALA A 77 -7.63 -12.69 5.29
C ALA A 77 -8.40 -11.61 6.08
N ASP A 78 -7.70 -10.83 6.90
CA ASP A 78 -8.28 -9.74 7.67
C ASP A 78 -8.55 -8.47 6.83
N ALA A 79 -7.99 -8.39 5.64
CA ALA A 79 -8.18 -7.23 4.77
C ALA A 79 -9.53 -7.28 4.06
N ASP A 80 -10.10 -6.11 3.80
CA ASP A 80 -11.31 -5.98 2.98
C ASP A 80 -10.97 -5.94 1.50
N LEU A 81 -9.76 -5.46 1.18
CA LEU A 81 -9.27 -5.35 -0.19
C LEU A 81 -7.76 -5.58 -0.20
N ILE A 82 -7.28 -6.29 -1.19
CA ILE A 82 -5.85 -6.48 -1.45
C ILE A 82 -5.48 -5.69 -2.70
N VAL A 83 -4.42 -4.88 -2.62
CA VAL A 83 -3.85 -4.19 -3.77
C VAL A 83 -2.46 -4.74 -4.02
N SER A 84 -2.27 -5.33 -5.18
CA SER A 84 -1.07 -6.06 -5.56
C SER A 84 -0.29 -5.29 -6.63
N PHE A 85 1.02 -5.17 -6.44
CA PHE A 85 1.93 -4.57 -7.42
C PHE A 85 2.71 -5.70 -8.10
N ALA A 86 2.10 -6.30 -9.12
CA ALA A 86 2.70 -7.34 -9.97
C ALA A 86 3.18 -8.61 -9.24
N CYS A 87 2.59 -8.94 -8.08
CA CYS A 87 3.01 -10.12 -7.31
C CYS A 87 1.90 -11.13 -7.04
N ASP A 88 0.71 -10.93 -7.59
CA ASP A 88 -0.43 -11.85 -7.45
C ASP A 88 -0.74 -12.25 -6.00
N ALA A 89 -0.63 -11.30 -5.07
CA ALA A 89 -0.73 -11.60 -3.64
C ALA A 89 -2.07 -12.21 -3.26
N GLY A 90 -3.16 -11.70 -3.80
CA GLY A 90 -4.50 -12.23 -3.50
C GLY A 90 -4.65 -13.66 -3.95
N ARG A 91 -4.31 -13.94 -5.21
CA ARG A 91 -4.42 -15.29 -5.77
C ARG A 91 -3.51 -16.28 -5.06
N ARG A 92 -2.30 -15.84 -4.68
CA ARG A 92 -1.30 -16.72 -4.06
C ARG A 92 -1.57 -17.01 -2.59
N PHE A 93 -2.04 -16.01 -1.85
CA PHE A 93 -2.09 -16.10 -0.39
C PHE A 93 -3.49 -15.97 0.21
N ALA A 94 -4.45 -15.41 -0.53
CA ALA A 94 -5.82 -15.24 -0.03
C ALA A 94 -6.81 -15.31 -1.19
N PRO A 95 -6.91 -16.47 -1.88
CA PRO A 95 -7.83 -16.59 -3.00
C PRO A 95 -9.27 -16.33 -2.56
N GLY A 96 -10.03 -15.65 -3.41
CA GLY A 96 -11.42 -15.30 -3.11
C GLY A 96 -11.59 -13.92 -2.48
N LYS A 97 -10.51 -13.28 -1.99
CA LYS A 97 -10.58 -11.90 -1.51
C LYS A 97 -10.64 -10.92 -2.68
N PRO A 98 -11.38 -9.80 -2.53
CA PRO A 98 -11.31 -8.74 -3.54
C PRO A 98 -9.87 -8.27 -3.72
N GLU A 99 -9.43 -8.14 -4.97
CA GLU A 99 -8.08 -7.73 -5.30
C GLU A 99 -8.09 -6.74 -6.44
N GLU A 100 -7.30 -5.67 -6.30
CA GLU A 100 -6.94 -4.78 -7.41
C GLU A 100 -5.47 -5.01 -7.74
N ARG A 101 -5.14 -4.92 -9.00
CA ARG A 101 -3.78 -5.12 -9.48
C ARG A 101 -3.30 -3.83 -10.11
N TRP A 102 -2.28 -3.24 -9.51
CA TRP A 102 -1.66 -2.01 -9.99
C TRP A 102 -0.33 -2.34 -10.65
N ASP A 103 -0.39 -3.23 -11.65
CA ASP A 103 0.79 -3.82 -12.29
C ASP A 103 1.54 -2.83 -13.19
N GLU A 104 0.88 -1.77 -13.66
CA GLU A 104 1.47 -0.78 -14.54
C GLU A 104 2.26 0.31 -13.79
N CYS A 105 2.40 0.19 -12.48
CA CYS A 105 3.13 1.18 -11.68
C CYS A 105 4.61 1.22 -12.09
N PRO A 106 5.17 2.41 -12.38
CA PRO A 106 6.59 2.53 -12.69
C PRO A 106 7.47 2.06 -11.54
N ALA A 107 8.65 1.55 -11.87
CA ALA A 107 9.59 1.09 -10.86
C ALA A 107 10.12 2.27 -10.04
N VAL A 108 10.09 2.13 -8.71
CA VAL A 108 10.57 3.16 -7.79
C VAL A 108 12.08 3.38 -7.97
N SER A 109 12.82 2.31 -8.29
CA SER A 109 14.27 2.39 -8.52
C SER A 109 14.63 3.19 -9.78
N ASP A 110 13.72 3.28 -10.75
CA ASP A 110 13.98 4.04 -11.98
C ASP A 110 13.75 5.54 -11.76
N ASP A 111 12.65 5.89 -11.09
CA ASP A 111 12.32 7.30 -10.81
C ASP A 111 11.35 7.34 -9.64
N PHE A 112 11.86 7.74 -8.48
CA PHE A 112 11.05 7.80 -7.27
C PHE A 112 9.88 8.78 -7.41
N ASP A 113 10.11 9.94 -7.99
CA ASP A 113 9.08 10.98 -8.08
C ASP A 113 7.93 10.55 -9.01
N VAL A 114 8.26 9.90 -10.13
CA VAL A 114 7.24 9.38 -11.04
C VAL A 114 6.41 8.30 -10.38
N ALA A 115 7.07 7.35 -9.70
CA ALA A 115 6.37 6.28 -8.98
C ALA A 115 5.51 6.86 -7.85
N TRP A 116 6.03 7.82 -7.11
CA TRP A 116 5.30 8.51 -6.05
C TRP A 116 4.01 9.14 -6.56
N GLY A 117 4.09 9.90 -7.66
CA GLY A 117 2.92 10.54 -8.25
C GLY A 117 1.88 9.55 -8.73
N PHE A 118 2.33 8.47 -9.38
CA PHE A 118 1.43 7.41 -9.83
C PHE A 118 0.69 6.77 -8.64
N ILE A 119 1.44 6.37 -7.62
CA ILE A 119 0.88 5.63 -6.49
C ILE A 119 -0.04 6.53 -5.66
N THR A 120 0.41 7.73 -5.31
CA THR A 120 -0.39 8.63 -4.47
C THR A 120 -1.67 9.05 -5.18
N GLY A 121 -1.63 9.25 -6.49
CA GLY A 121 -2.82 9.56 -7.27
C GLY A 121 -3.84 8.41 -7.25
N ARG A 122 -3.35 7.17 -7.41
CA ARG A 122 -4.21 5.99 -7.33
C ARG A 122 -4.80 5.79 -5.93
N VAL A 123 -3.99 6.00 -4.90
CA VAL A 123 -4.43 5.88 -3.51
C VAL A 123 -5.50 6.90 -3.19
N GLU A 124 -5.34 8.13 -3.65
CA GLU A 124 -6.33 9.17 -3.42
C GLU A 124 -7.69 8.80 -4.02
N LYS A 125 -7.69 8.27 -5.24
CA LYS A 125 -8.90 7.80 -5.89
C LYS A 125 -9.50 6.60 -5.15
N LEU A 126 -8.66 5.70 -4.67
CA LEU A 126 -9.12 4.53 -3.90
C LEU A 126 -9.81 4.97 -2.60
N VAL A 127 -9.21 5.86 -1.84
CA VAL A 127 -9.81 6.35 -0.60
C VAL A 127 -11.16 7.02 -0.88
N ALA A 128 -11.23 7.86 -1.91
CA ALA A 128 -12.48 8.53 -2.29
C ALA A 128 -13.55 7.51 -2.66
N ARG A 129 -13.19 6.47 -3.41
CA ARG A 129 -14.09 5.42 -3.83
C ARG A 129 -14.64 4.63 -2.63
N LEU A 130 -13.76 4.25 -1.72
CA LEU A 130 -14.15 3.52 -0.50
C LEU A 130 -15.04 4.38 0.40
N ALA A 131 -14.73 5.66 0.53
CA ALA A 131 -15.54 6.59 1.32
C ALA A 131 -16.93 6.78 0.72
N ALA A 132 -17.03 6.87 -0.60
CA ALA A 132 -18.31 7.01 -1.30
C ALA A 132 -19.18 5.75 -1.12
N THR A 133 -18.57 4.56 -1.24
CA THR A 133 -19.27 3.29 -1.09
C THR A 133 -19.86 3.16 0.30
N ARG A 134 -19.11 3.52 1.34
CA ARG A 134 -19.59 3.40 2.71
C ARG A 134 -20.66 4.42 3.10
N SER A 135 -20.84 5.46 2.29
CA SER A 135 -21.90 6.46 2.52
C SER A 135 -23.25 5.99 2.03
N LEU A 136 -23.31 4.90 1.27
CA LEU A 136 -24.57 4.36 0.78
C LEU A 136 -25.32 3.61 1.87
N PRO A 137 -26.64 3.74 1.93
CA PRO A 137 -27.45 3.00 2.90
C PRO A 137 -27.43 1.50 2.66
#